data_3dbaf1dd74d034bf6e6cfe0599f53564
#
_entry.id   3dbaf1dd74d034bf6e6cfe0599f53564
#
_cell.length_a   1.000
_cell.length_b   1.000
_cell.length_c   1.000
_cell.angle_alpha   90.00
_cell.angle_beta   90.00
_cell.angle_gamma   90.00
#
_symmetry.space_group_name_H-M   'P 1'
#
loop_
_entity.id
_entity.type
_entity.pdbx_description
1 polymer ?
#
loop_
_entity_poly.entity_id
_entity_poly.type
_entity_poly.pdbx_seq_one_letter_code
_entity_poly.pdbx_strand_id
1 'polypeptide(L)'
;MKPLLRRLILFLLLLMLLSGCSGLHACLHADDPDVRKAERDALSENLIAARPTAFPAVSDSALVVTVIDVGQGDSILLVSPSGKAMLVDAGPSGSFDRIDAAIRNSGIDRIDVIVATHPHEDHIGSMSAVLDAYPVGAFYTIPDEQPTGLYAAMRSALERNGCPVFPAQAGDRIPWDDCCTVTVLAPISYPDDDVSLNDRSVVLHVRFGDTAVLLTGDAEETAEKRMLDNFPKSMLKADVLKLGHHGSSGSTGYTFFLAVDPDFAVASCGADNDYGHPHFETLSLLYETHTAFYRTDLDGSITFRLDGTNVSVDPLRKETP
;
A
#
# COMPACT_ATOMS: atom_id res chain seq x y z
N MET A 1 -29.79 19.75 -8.51
CA MET A 1 -30.76 19.06 -7.61
C MET A 1 -30.77 19.77 -6.26
N LYS A 2 -31.95 19.96 -5.62
CA LYS A 2 -32.03 20.66 -4.32
C LYS A 2 -31.37 19.79 -3.23
N PRO A 3 -30.62 20.38 -2.28
CA PRO A 3 -29.85 19.61 -1.26
C PRO A 3 -30.73 18.67 -0.41
N LEU A 4 -31.98 18.96 -0.28
CA LEU A 4 -32.97 18.14 0.45
C LEU A 4 -33.26 16.80 -0.28
N LEU A 5 -33.33 16.84 -1.61
CA LEU A 5 -33.57 15.65 -2.43
C LEU A 5 -32.33 14.72 -2.42
N ARG A 6 -31.14 15.29 -2.38
CA ARG A 6 -29.87 14.55 -2.28
C ARG A 6 -29.77 13.80 -0.93
N ARG A 7 -30.14 14.45 0.17
CA ARG A 7 -30.19 13.83 1.52
C ARG A 7 -31.24 12.73 1.63
N LEU A 8 -32.39 12.91 0.97
CA LEU A 8 -33.45 11.91 0.96
C LEU A 8 -33.07 10.66 0.15
N ILE A 9 -32.39 10.85 -0.98
CA ILE A 9 -31.88 9.74 -1.80
C ILE A 9 -30.79 8.96 -1.05
N LEU A 10 -29.84 9.65 -0.39
CA LEU A 10 -28.82 9.02 0.46
C LEU A 10 -29.43 8.24 1.63
N PHE A 11 -30.45 8.80 2.28
CA PHE A 11 -31.16 8.14 3.39
C PHE A 11 -31.92 6.90 2.94
N LEU A 12 -32.54 6.94 1.76
CA LEU A 12 -33.24 5.78 1.17
C LEU A 12 -32.27 4.68 0.71
N LEU A 13 -31.11 5.04 0.16
CA LEU A 13 -30.04 4.11 -0.21
C LEU A 13 -29.44 3.43 1.05
N LEU A 14 -29.21 4.18 2.11
CA LEU A 14 -28.73 3.64 3.38
C LEU A 14 -29.75 2.69 4.04
N LEU A 15 -31.05 3.00 3.97
CA LEU A 15 -32.12 2.12 4.46
C LEU A 15 -32.24 0.83 3.65
N MET A 16 -31.92 0.84 2.35
CA MET A 16 -31.94 -0.36 1.49
C MET A 16 -30.73 -1.25 1.73
N LEU A 17 -29.55 -0.69 2.02
CA LEU A 17 -28.36 -1.44 2.43
C LEU A 17 -28.58 -2.16 3.78
N LEU A 18 -29.31 -1.54 4.70
CA LEU A 18 -29.62 -2.10 6.02
C LEU A 18 -30.76 -3.16 5.99
N SER A 19 -31.60 -3.18 4.93
CA SER A 19 -32.75 -4.08 4.83
C SER A 19 -32.52 -5.39 4.11
N GLY A 20 -31.32 -5.67 3.60
CA GLY A 20 -30.99 -6.96 2.96
C GLY A 20 -31.72 -7.24 1.63
N CYS A 21 -32.40 -6.24 1.05
CA CYS A 21 -33.09 -6.38 -0.25
C CYS A 21 -32.14 -6.10 -1.41
N SER A 22 -31.22 -7.02 -1.66
CA SER A 22 -30.16 -6.90 -2.69
C SER A 22 -30.60 -7.25 -4.14
N GLY A 23 -31.90 -7.43 -4.39
CA GLY A 23 -32.32 -8.05 -5.66
C GLY A 23 -32.90 -7.13 -6.75
N LEU A 24 -33.40 -5.94 -6.45
CA LEU A 24 -34.18 -5.17 -7.44
C LEU A 24 -33.64 -3.78 -7.81
N HIS A 25 -32.69 -3.22 -7.07
CA HIS A 25 -32.13 -1.88 -7.35
C HIS A 25 -30.84 -1.89 -8.16
N ALA A 26 -30.15 -3.03 -8.20
CA ALA A 26 -28.90 -3.19 -8.95
C ALA A 26 -29.05 -3.09 -10.48
N CYS A 27 -30.25 -3.23 -11.02
CA CYS A 27 -30.46 -3.33 -12.46
C CYS A 27 -30.79 -2.03 -13.21
N LEU A 28 -31.10 -0.92 -12.54
CA LEU A 28 -31.62 0.28 -13.22
C LEU A 28 -30.67 1.48 -13.27
N HIS A 29 -29.58 1.51 -12.48
CA HIS A 29 -28.60 2.62 -12.48
C HIS A 29 -27.14 2.18 -12.24
N ALA A 30 -26.83 0.90 -12.43
CA ALA A 30 -25.50 0.35 -12.14
C ALA A 30 -24.37 0.96 -12.99
N ASP A 31 -24.69 1.68 -14.05
CA ASP A 31 -23.72 2.23 -15.02
C ASP A 31 -23.63 3.75 -15.02
N ASP A 32 -24.30 4.46 -14.10
CA ASP A 32 -24.20 5.92 -13.99
C ASP A 32 -22.93 6.28 -13.18
N PRO A 33 -21.90 6.91 -13.80
CA PRO A 33 -20.65 7.26 -13.11
C PRO A 33 -20.85 8.15 -11.88
N ASP A 34 -21.85 9.06 -11.92
CA ASP A 34 -22.15 9.96 -10.79
C ASP A 34 -22.75 9.20 -9.60
N VAL A 35 -23.55 8.16 -9.87
CA VAL A 35 -24.12 7.29 -8.83
C VAL A 35 -23.02 6.44 -8.19
N ARG A 36 -22.17 5.79 -8.99
CA ARG A 36 -21.02 5.01 -8.48
C ARG A 36 -20.06 5.86 -7.67
N LYS A 37 -19.76 7.06 -8.13
CA LYS A 37 -18.94 8.00 -7.35
C LYS A 37 -19.57 8.34 -6.01
N ALA A 38 -20.87 8.65 -5.97
CA ALA A 38 -21.58 8.99 -4.73
C ALA A 38 -21.64 7.80 -3.74
N GLU A 39 -21.80 6.58 -4.24
CA GLU A 39 -21.80 5.37 -3.41
C GLU A 39 -20.40 5.11 -2.84
N ARG A 40 -19.37 5.23 -3.66
CA ARG A 40 -17.97 5.13 -3.23
C ARG A 40 -17.60 6.16 -2.17
N ASP A 41 -17.97 7.41 -2.37
CA ASP A 41 -17.70 8.50 -1.44
C ASP A 41 -18.42 8.27 -0.10
N ALA A 42 -19.70 7.85 -0.12
CA ALA A 42 -20.46 7.52 1.08
C ALA A 42 -19.86 6.33 1.85
N LEU A 43 -19.38 5.32 1.15
CA LEU A 43 -18.74 4.15 1.76
C LEU A 43 -17.40 4.53 2.40
N SER A 44 -16.62 5.36 1.72
CA SER A 44 -15.37 5.91 2.24
C SER A 44 -15.60 6.74 3.51
N GLU A 45 -16.63 7.62 3.54
CA GLU A 45 -17.00 8.40 4.73
C GLU A 45 -17.36 7.48 5.91
N ASN A 46 -18.11 6.39 5.67
CA ASN A 46 -18.47 5.43 6.71
C ASN A 46 -17.26 4.70 7.27
N LEU A 47 -16.32 4.27 6.41
CA LEU A 47 -15.07 3.64 6.84
C LEU A 47 -14.21 4.58 7.69
N ILE A 48 -14.10 5.84 7.30
CA ILE A 48 -13.39 6.87 8.06
C ILE A 48 -14.05 7.09 9.43
N ALA A 49 -15.38 7.15 9.49
CA ALA A 49 -16.12 7.33 10.73
C ALA A 49 -16.01 6.11 11.68
N ALA A 50 -15.75 4.93 11.14
CA ALA A 50 -15.60 3.69 11.92
C ALA A 50 -14.18 3.48 12.46
N ARG A 51 -13.22 4.36 12.13
CA ARG A 51 -11.84 4.25 12.62
C ARG A 51 -11.76 4.25 14.15
N PRO A 52 -10.82 3.50 14.73
CA PRO A 52 -10.55 3.58 16.16
C PRO A 52 -10.20 5.01 16.57
N THR A 53 -10.79 5.49 17.66
CA THR A 53 -10.50 6.81 18.22
C THR A 53 -9.39 6.76 19.29
N ALA A 54 -8.99 5.55 19.70
CA ALA A 54 -7.91 5.31 20.63
C ALA A 54 -7.18 4.03 20.23
N PHE A 55 -5.86 4.03 20.41
CA PHE A 55 -4.99 2.90 20.14
C PHE A 55 -4.33 2.43 21.43
N PRO A 56 -3.93 1.15 21.53
CA PRO A 56 -3.05 0.70 22.60
C PRO A 56 -1.79 1.57 22.66
N ALA A 57 -1.26 1.78 23.87
CA ALA A 57 0.05 2.39 23.98
C ALA A 57 1.10 1.47 23.36
N VAL A 58 1.88 1.99 22.43
CA VAL A 58 3.01 1.28 21.80
C VAL A 58 4.32 1.77 22.44
N SER A 59 5.29 0.86 22.50
CA SER A 59 6.64 1.14 22.95
C SER A 59 7.35 2.13 22.02
N ASP A 60 8.30 2.92 22.56
CA ASP A 60 9.19 3.75 21.75
C ASP A 60 10.09 2.91 20.84
N SER A 61 10.35 1.64 21.21
CA SER A 61 11.06 0.66 20.37
C SER A 61 10.05 -0.04 19.46
N ALA A 62 9.68 0.60 18.37
CA ALA A 62 8.71 0.09 17.40
C ALA A 62 9.28 0.07 15.98
N LEU A 63 8.79 -0.85 15.17
CA LEU A 63 8.87 -0.75 13.72
C LEU A 63 7.91 0.36 13.28
N VAL A 64 8.45 1.41 12.68
CA VAL A 64 7.69 2.55 12.16
C VAL A 64 7.52 2.38 10.66
N VAL A 65 6.28 2.40 10.18
CA VAL A 65 5.93 2.25 8.76
C VAL A 65 5.15 3.47 8.31
N THR A 66 5.74 4.29 7.47
CA THR A 66 5.12 5.50 6.93
C THR A 66 4.77 5.32 5.47
N VAL A 67 3.50 5.28 5.14
CA VAL A 67 2.99 5.37 3.77
C VAL A 67 2.95 6.84 3.40
N ILE A 68 3.85 7.24 2.51
CA ILE A 68 4.07 8.65 2.15
C ILE A 68 3.02 9.08 1.13
N ASP A 69 2.39 10.22 1.34
CA ASP A 69 1.53 10.84 0.33
C ASP A 69 2.38 11.36 -0.84
N VAL A 70 2.50 10.56 -1.87
CA VAL A 70 3.19 10.91 -3.12
C VAL A 70 2.21 11.24 -4.26
N GLY A 71 0.92 11.36 -3.96
CA GLY A 71 -0.14 11.39 -4.95
C GLY A 71 -0.51 9.98 -5.41
N GLN A 72 -0.75 9.79 -6.72
CA GLN A 72 -1.04 8.46 -7.25
C GLN A 72 0.28 7.68 -7.39
N GLY A 73 0.45 6.62 -6.58
CA GLY A 73 1.66 5.80 -6.57
C GLY A 73 2.09 5.38 -5.17
N ASP A 74 3.16 4.62 -5.05
CA ASP A 74 3.67 4.08 -3.79
C ASP A 74 5.04 4.64 -3.41
N SER A 75 5.17 5.04 -2.14
CA SER A 75 6.46 5.21 -1.47
C SER A 75 6.26 4.96 0.02
N ILE A 76 6.95 3.96 0.57
CA ILE A 76 6.75 3.54 1.95
C ILE A 76 8.10 3.48 2.65
N LEU A 77 8.25 4.29 3.70
CA LEU A 77 9.45 4.30 4.54
C LEU A 77 9.22 3.44 5.77
N LEU A 78 10.12 2.47 5.99
CA LEU A 78 10.17 1.68 7.20
C LEU A 78 11.42 2.04 8.00
N VAL A 79 11.26 2.28 9.29
CA VAL A 79 12.38 2.49 10.22
C VAL A 79 12.28 1.44 11.32
N SER A 80 13.32 0.62 11.44
CA SER A 80 13.38 -0.43 12.45
C SER A 80 13.61 0.14 13.86
N PRO A 81 13.35 -0.64 14.90
CA PRO A 81 13.67 -0.24 16.28
C PRO A 81 15.15 0.10 16.51
N SER A 82 16.07 -0.41 15.70
CA SER A 82 17.50 -0.10 15.75
C SER A 82 17.90 1.15 14.95
N GLY A 83 16.94 1.78 14.25
CA GLY A 83 17.15 2.96 13.43
C GLY A 83 17.62 2.69 11.99
N LYS A 84 17.60 1.43 11.52
CA LYS A 84 17.85 1.14 10.10
C LYS A 84 16.63 1.48 9.25
N ALA A 85 16.90 1.98 8.04
CA ALA A 85 15.86 2.41 7.11
C ALA A 85 15.72 1.47 5.91
N MET A 86 14.46 1.21 5.53
CA MET A 86 14.10 0.59 4.27
C MET A 86 13.10 1.49 3.54
N LEU A 87 13.33 1.73 2.25
CA LEU A 87 12.36 2.42 1.39
C LEU A 87 11.80 1.42 0.37
N VAL A 88 10.49 1.32 0.30
CA VAL A 88 9.78 0.54 -0.71
C VAL A 88 9.11 1.50 -1.68
N ASP A 89 9.56 1.48 -2.92
CA ASP A 89 9.18 2.39 -4.00
C ASP A 89 9.49 3.89 -3.73
N ALA A 90 9.40 4.69 -4.76
CA ALA A 90 9.74 6.12 -4.73
C ALA A 90 8.73 6.99 -5.50
N GLY A 91 7.48 6.52 -5.60
CA GLY A 91 6.38 7.28 -6.17
C GLY A 91 6.60 7.74 -7.61
N PRO A 92 5.67 8.54 -8.12
CA PRO A 92 5.77 9.14 -9.45
C PRO A 92 6.90 10.19 -9.53
N SER A 93 7.21 10.57 -10.75
CA SER A 93 8.16 11.66 -11.03
C SER A 93 7.73 12.95 -10.33
N GLY A 94 8.66 13.58 -9.62
CA GLY A 94 8.39 14.81 -8.85
C GLY A 94 8.01 14.58 -7.37
N SER A 95 7.95 13.34 -6.89
CA SER A 95 7.66 13.04 -5.49
C SER A 95 8.86 13.17 -4.56
N PHE A 96 10.05 13.44 -5.09
CA PHE A 96 11.29 13.44 -4.31
C PHE A 96 11.22 14.32 -3.06
N ASP A 97 10.71 15.54 -3.15
CA ASP A 97 10.66 16.47 -2.01
C ASP A 97 9.82 15.92 -0.84
N ARG A 98 8.72 15.21 -1.13
CA ARG A 98 7.87 14.57 -0.11
C ARG A 98 8.59 13.37 0.53
N ILE A 99 9.28 12.58 -0.27
CA ILE A 99 10.07 11.43 0.19
C ILE A 99 11.24 11.91 1.04
N ASP A 100 11.99 12.92 0.57
CA ASP A 100 13.09 13.54 1.30
C ASP A 100 12.64 14.10 2.66
N ALA A 101 11.49 14.79 2.68
CA ALA A 101 10.92 15.30 3.91
C ALA A 101 10.57 14.18 4.90
N ALA A 102 9.98 13.06 4.44
CA ALA A 102 9.66 11.92 5.29
C ALA A 102 10.93 11.27 5.86
N ILE A 103 11.96 11.07 5.04
CA ILE A 103 13.26 10.51 5.45
C ILE A 103 13.93 11.42 6.49
N ARG A 104 14.02 12.72 6.24
CA ARG A 104 14.64 13.69 7.16
C ARG A 104 13.87 13.82 8.46
N ASN A 105 12.55 13.86 8.41
CA ASN A 105 11.70 13.93 9.60
C ASN A 105 11.84 12.68 10.49
N SER A 106 12.22 11.54 9.89
CA SER A 106 12.53 10.31 10.62
C SER A 106 13.97 10.27 11.18
N GLY A 107 14.78 11.31 10.96
CA GLY A 107 16.16 11.39 11.42
C GLY A 107 17.12 10.48 10.64
N ILE A 108 16.75 10.05 9.44
CA ILE A 108 17.51 9.13 8.60
C ILE A 108 18.41 9.91 7.64
N ASP A 109 19.67 9.51 7.55
CA ASP A 109 20.67 10.06 6.63
C ASP A 109 21.24 9.02 5.64
N ARG A 110 20.83 7.77 5.80
CA ARG A 110 21.20 6.62 4.97
C ARG A 110 20.03 5.66 4.84
N ILE A 111 19.83 5.07 3.68
CA ILE A 111 18.84 4.01 3.45
C ILE A 111 19.61 2.68 3.38
N ASP A 112 19.32 1.75 4.30
CA ASP A 112 20.03 0.46 4.32
C ASP A 112 19.57 -0.45 3.19
N VAL A 113 18.30 -0.42 2.87
CA VAL A 113 17.68 -1.22 1.81
C VAL A 113 16.66 -0.38 1.04
N ILE A 114 16.72 -0.44 -0.29
CA ILE A 114 15.63 -0.03 -1.16
C ILE A 114 15.04 -1.27 -1.83
N VAL A 115 13.71 -1.30 -1.92
CA VAL A 115 12.99 -2.29 -2.73
C VAL A 115 12.17 -1.54 -3.78
N ALA A 116 12.42 -1.80 -5.06
CA ALA A 116 11.53 -1.39 -6.14
C ALA A 116 10.62 -2.57 -6.48
N THR A 117 9.32 -2.43 -6.21
CA THR A 117 8.37 -3.54 -6.37
C THR A 117 8.24 -3.95 -7.82
N HIS A 118 8.07 -3.00 -8.71
CA HIS A 118 8.03 -3.19 -10.15
C HIS A 118 8.31 -1.86 -10.88
N PRO A 119 8.65 -1.87 -12.18
CA PRO A 119 9.19 -0.70 -12.84
C PRO A 119 8.15 0.24 -13.48
N HIS A 120 6.95 0.35 -12.94
CA HIS A 120 6.01 1.40 -13.37
C HIS A 120 6.42 2.77 -12.82
N GLU A 121 5.98 3.81 -13.52
CA GLU A 121 6.36 5.21 -13.25
C GLU A 121 5.97 5.66 -11.86
N ASP A 122 4.80 5.31 -11.40
CA ASP A 122 4.24 5.65 -10.10
C ASP A 122 4.88 4.89 -8.91
N HIS A 123 5.88 4.02 -9.20
CA HIS A 123 6.71 3.32 -8.22
C HIS A 123 8.19 3.70 -8.29
N ILE A 124 8.72 3.94 -9.50
CA ILE A 124 10.15 4.26 -9.67
C ILE A 124 10.43 5.67 -10.19
N GLY A 125 9.40 6.50 -10.35
CA GLY A 125 9.50 7.83 -10.97
C GLY A 125 10.52 8.75 -10.33
N SER A 126 10.60 8.78 -9.01
CA SER A 126 11.59 9.59 -8.26
C SER A 126 12.78 8.77 -7.75
N MET A 127 12.90 7.48 -8.11
CA MET A 127 13.93 6.57 -7.59
C MET A 127 15.35 7.05 -7.85
N SER A 128 15.63 7.57 -9.05
CA SER A 128 16.96 8.09 -9.37
C SER A 128 17.37 9.28 -8.49
N ALA A 129 16.42 10.15 -8.14
CA ALA A 129 16.67 11.28 -7.26
C ALA A 129 16.97 10.83 -5.82
N VAL A 130 16.25 9.82 -5.32
CA VAL A 130 16.51 9.21 -4.00
C VAL A 130 17.90 8.58 -3.97
N LEU A 131 18.26 7.80 -5.00
CA LEU A 131 19.56 7.17 -5.11
C LEU A 131 20.73 8.16 -5.19
N ASP A 132 20.52 9.30 -5.81
CA ASP A 132 21.54 10.37 -5.89
C ASP A 132 21.64 11.19 -4.60
N ALA A 133 20.57 11.25 -3.79
CA ALA A 133 20.53 12.04 -2.55
C ALA A 133 21.01 11.30 -1.31
N TYR A 134 20.83 9.98 -1.25
CA TYR A 134 21.11 9.19 -0.06
C TYR A 134 22.09 8.05 -0.35
N PRO A 135 23.03 7.76 0.60
CA PRO A 135 23.77 6.50 0.57
C PRO A 135 22.82 5.32 0.71
N VAL A 136 22.92 4.33 -0.19
CA VAL A 136 22.08 3.13 -0.19
C VAL A 136 22.93 1.90 0.02
N GLY A 137 22.51 1.01 0.95
CA GLY A 137 23.25 -0.20 1.29
C GLY A 137 23.02 -1.32 0.30
N ALA A 138 21.78 -1.58 -0.09
CA ALA A 138 21.38 -2.62 -1.04
C ALA A 138 20.09 -2.24 -1.77
N PHE A 139 19.94 -2.69 -3.00
CA PHE A 139 18.75 -2.48 -3.83
C PHE A 139 18.18 -3.83 -4.26
N TYR A 140 16.90 -4.06 -4.00
CA TYR A 140 16.17 -5.26 -4.39
C TYR A 140 15.11 -4.91 -5.41
N THR A 141 14.97 -5.71 -6.45
CA THR A 141 13.94 -5.54 -7.48
C THR A 141 13.72 -6.83 -8.25
N ILE A 142 12.70 -6.84 -9.11
CA ILE A 142 12.51 -7.92 -10.09
C ILE A 142 13.58 -7.82 -11.20
N PRO A 143 13.97 -8.94 -11.81
CA PRO A 143 15.02 -8.93 -12.85
C PRO A 143 14.52 -8.45 -14.23
N ASP A 144 13.34 -7.83 -14.30
CA ASP A 144 12.72 -7.38 -15.54
C ASP A 144 13.28 -6.03 -15.98
N GLU A 145 13.96 -6.02 -17.13
CA GLU A 145 14.41 -4.77 -17.76
C GLU A 145 13.26 -4.09 -18.52
N GLN A 146 13.16 -2.78 -18.37
CA GLN A 146 12.14 -1.98 -19.06
C GLN A 146 12.79 -0.94 -19.98
N PRO A 147 12.32 -0.80 -21.22
CA PRO A 147 12.88 0.16 -22.18
C PRO A 147 12.33 1.57 -21.95
N THR A 148 12.29 2.03 -20.69
CA THR A 148 11.82 3.37 -20.33
C THR A 148 12.97 4.26 -19.89
N GLY A 149 12.84 5.58 -20.11
CA GLY A 149 13.83 6.55 -19.65
C GLY A 149 13.99 6.56 -18.13
N LEU A 150 12.90 6.32 -17.38
CA LEU A 150 12.93 6.27 -15.92
C LEU A 150 13.70 5.05 -15.41
N TYR A 151 13.46 3.88 -16.01
CA TYR A 151 14.22 2.67 -15.67
C TYR A 151 15.71 2.85 -15.97
N ALA A 152 16.06 3.43 -17.13
CA ALA A 152 17.45 3.74 -17.48
C ALA A 152 18.09 4.74 -16.53
N ALA A 153 17.35 5.77 -16.08
CA ALA A 153 17.83 6.75 -15.10
C ALA A 153 18.10 6.10 -13.73
N MET A 154 17.19 5.26 -13.26
CA MET A 154 17.36 4.46 -12.03
C MET A 154 18.60 3.56 -12.12
N ARG A 155 18.75 2.80 -13.19
CA ARG A 155 19.93 1.94 -13.43
C ARG A 155 21.23 2.73 -13.41
N SER A 156 21.24 3.88 -14.11
CA SER A 156 22.42 4.75 -14.13
C SER A 156 22.75 5.32 -12.74
N ALA A 157 21.74 5.64 -11.93
CA ALA A 157 21.95 6.09 -10.55
C ALA A 157 22.54 4.98 -9.66
N LEU A 158 22.05 3.75 -9.79
CA LEU A 158 22.58 2.58 -9.09
C LEU A 158 24.07 2.35 -9.43
N GLU A 159 24.41 2.44 -10.72
CA GLU A 159 25.80 2.29 -11.19
C GLU A 159 26.71 3.41 -10.68
N ARG A 160 26.27 4.68 -10.77
CA ARG A 160 27.06 5.84 -10.26
C ARG A 160 27.35 5.73 -8.77
N ASN A 161 26.39 5.23 -8.00
CA ASN A 161 26.51 5.12 -6.54
C ASN A 161 27.16 3.78 -6.10
N GLY A 162 27.45 2.88 -7.04
CA GLY A 162 27.99 1.56 -6.72
C GLY A 162 27.08 0.73 -5.81
N CYS A 163 25.77 0.97 -5.89
CA CYS A 163 24.78 0.28 -5.06
C CYS A 163 24.64 -1.18 -5.53
N PRO A 164 24.81 -2.17 -4.65
CA PRO A 164 24.62 -3.57 -5.02
C PRO A 164 23.14 -3.85 -5.28
N VAL A 165 22.85 -4.50 -6.42
CA VAL A 165 21.51 -4.85 -6.87
C VAL A 165 21.30 -6.35 -6.76
N PHE A 166 20.19 -6.74 -6.16
CA PHE A 166 19.80 -8.13 -5.94
C PHE A 166 18.41 -8.39 -6.55
N PRO A 167 18.21 -9.54 -7.22
CA PRO A 167 16.87 -9.97 -7.58
C PRO A 167 16.09 -10.35 -6.32
N ALA A 168 14.81 -10.02 -6.28
CA ALA A 168 13.88 -10.43 -5.23
C ALA A 168 12.99 -11.56 -5.76
N GLN A 169 12.88 -12.65 -5.02
CA GLN A 169 12.07 -13.81 -5.38
C GLN A 169 11.36 -14.37 -4.14
N ALA A 170 10.19 -14.94 -4.34
CA ALA A 170 9.41 -15.55 -3.27
C ALA A 170 10.21 -16.62 -2.49
N GLY A 171 10.14 -16.52 -1.18
CA GLY A 171 10.92 -17.34 -0.24
C GLY A 171 12.22 -16.71 0.23
N ASP A 172 12.71 -15.67 -0.46
CA ASP A 172 13.93 -14.96 -0.03
C ASP A 172 13.68 -14.20 1.28
N ARG A 173 14.77 -14.03 2.03
CA ARG A 173 14.82 -13.11 3.16
C ARG A 173 15.76 -11.97 2.85
N ILE A 174 15.26 -10.74 2.97
CA ILE A 174 16.09 -9.55 2.81
C ILE A 174 16.77 -9.25 4.15
N PRO A 175 18.10 -9.30 4.23
CA PRO A 175 18.83 -8.96 5.44
C PRO A 175 18.80 -7.44 5.63
N TRP A 176 17.98 -6.99 6.55
CA TRP A 176 17.81 -5.58 6.86
C TRP A 176 18.17 -5.27 8.30
N ASP A 177 17.51 -5.89 9.25
CA ASP A 177 17.68 -5.65 10.68
C ASP A 177 17.52 -6.97 11.46
N ASP A 178 18.31 -7.17 12.50
CA ASP A 178 18.30 -8.41 13.29
C ASP A 178 17.00 -8.60 14.10
N CYS A 179 16.29 -7.49 14.41
CA CYS A 179 15.03 -7.55 15.15
C CYS A 179 13.80 -7.69 14.24
N CYS A 180 13.95 -7.48 12.94
CA CYS A 180 12.87 -7.56 11.96
C CYS A 180 13.11 -8.70 10.97
N THR A 181 12.07 -9.41 10.60
CA THR A 181 12.13 -10.41 9.53
C THR A 181 11.43 -9.87 8.28
N VAL A 182 12.18 -9.74 7.18
CA VAL A 182 11.64 -9.34 5.88
C VAL A 182 11.63 -10.56 4.97
N THR A 183 10.45 -11.03 4.59
CA THR A 183 10.26 -12.17 3.70
C THR A 183 9.62 -11.71 2.40
N VAL A 184 10.18 -12.10 1.28
CA VAL A 184 9.60 -11.88 -0.05
C VAL A 184 8.54 -12.97 -0.29
N LEU A 185 7.29 -12.60 -0.59
CA LEU A 185 6.20 -13.52 -0.88
C LEU A 185 5.88 -13.62 -2.38
N ALA A 186 6.26 -12.60 -3.15
CA ALA A 186 6.17 -12.55 -4.61
C ALA A 186 7.35 -11.73 -5.15
N PRO A 187 7.74 -11.89 -6.43
CA PRO A 187 7.15 -12.78 -7.41
C PRO A 187 7.50 -14.24 -7.18
N ILE A 188 6.54 -15.11 -7.41
CA ILE A 188 6.79 -16.55 -7.51
C ILE A 188 7.23 -16.82 -8.95
N SER A 189 8.26 -17.64 -9.15
CA SER A 189 8.78 -17.96 -10.47
C SER A 189 7.64 -18.31 -11.45
N TYR A 190 7.58 -17.61 -12.55
CA TYR A 190 6.57 -17.79 -13.59
C TYR A 190 7.12 -18.64 -14.71
N PRO A 191 6.48 -19.76 -15.08
CA PRO A 191 6.88 -20.55 -16.24
C PRO A 191 6.57 -19.84 -17.56
N ASP A 192 5.68 -18.81 -17.56
CA ASP A 192 5.17 -18.14 -18.76
C ASP A 192 5.39 -16.62 -18.70
N ASP A 193 5.82 -16.03 -19.82
CA ASP A 193 6.09 -14.58 -19.98
C ASP A 193 4.82 -13.69 -19.99
N ASP A 194 3.64 -14.28 -19.87
CA ASP A 194 2.33 -13.64 -20.10
C ASP A 194 1.69 -13.05 -18.83
N VAL A 195 2.50 -12.78 -17.79
CA VAL A 195 2.04 -12.19 -16.53
C VAL A 195 2.31 -10.69 -16.55
N SER A 196 1.32 -9.91 -16.11
CA SER A 196 1.45 -8.44 -16.04
C SER A 196 2.63 -8.00 -15.17
N LEU A 197 3.18 -6.80 -15.40
CA LEU A 197 4.21 -6.25 -14.53
C LEU A 197 3.70 -6.05 -13.10
N ASN A 198 2.43 -5.73 -12.93
CA ASN A 198 1.79 -5.61 -11.63
C ASN A 198 1.86 -6.93 -10.85
N ASP A 199 1.50 -8.05 -11.49
CA ASP A 199 1.57 -9.38 -10.88
C ASP A 199 3.00 -9.88 -10.63
N ARG A 200 4.02 -9.17 -11.14
CA ARG A 200 5.43 -9.40 -10.83
C ARG A 200 5.93 -8.53 -9.69
N SER A 201 5.08 -7.73 -9.06
CA SER A 201 5.45 -6.89 -7.92
C SER A 201 6.14 -7.69 -6.83
N VAL A 202 7.20 -7.12 -6.26
CA VAL A 202 7.80 -7.66 -5.04
C VAL A 202 6.82 -7.43 -3.89
N VAL A 203 6.33 -8.50 -3.31
CA VAL A 203 5.48 -8.47 -2.12
C VAL A 203 6.30 -8.77 -0.89
N LEU A 204 6.26 -7.87 0.09
CA LEU A 204 7.05 -7.98 1.32
C LEU A 204 6.16 -8.23 2.52
N HIS A 205 6.48 -9.26 3.28
CA HIS A 205 6.00 -9.47 4.64
C HIS A 205 7.08 -9.04 5.63
N VAL A 206 6.85 -7.94 6.35
CA VAL A 206 7.78 -7.39 7.33
C VAL A 206 7.23 -7.61 8.71
N ARG A 207 7.94 -8.40 9.52
CA ARG A 207 7.52 -8.80 10.86
C ARG A 207 8.45 -8.26 11.93
N PHE A 208 7.86 -7.74 13.01
CA PHE A 208 8.53 -7.39 14.25
C PHE A 208 7.76 -7.99 15.44
N GLY A 209 8.37 -8.88 16.19
CA GLY A 209 7.69 -9.63 17.25
C GLY A 209 6.53 -10.45 16.71
N ASP A 210 5.33 -10.22 17.26
CA ASP A 210 4.08 -10.84 16.82
C ASP A 210 3.28 -9.96 15.85
N THR A 211 3.74 -8.74 15.55
CA THR A 211 3.10 -7.83 14.60
C THR A 211 3.76 -7.87 13.22
N ALA A 212 2.96 -7.61 12.17
CA ALA A 212 3.44 -7.61 10.80
C ALA A 212 2.74 -6.60 9.91
N VAL A 213 3.43 -6.15 8.87
CA VAL A 213 2.87 -5.42 7.73
C VAL A 213 3.09 -6.19 6.44
N LEU A 214 2.07 -6.24 5.59
CA LEU A 214 2.14 -6.79 4.24
C LEU A 214 2.07 -5.64 3.22
N LEU A 215 3.15 -5.52 2.43
CA LEU A 215 3.30 -4.52 1.37
C LEU A 215 3.21 -5.24 0.03
N THR A 216 2.16 -4.99 -0.73
CA THR A 216 1.79 -5.78 -1.91
C THR A 216 2.22 -5.15 -3.22
N GLY A 217 2.74 -3.90 -3.21
CA GLY A 217 2.92 -3.14 -4.45
C GLY A 217 1.60 -3.13 -5.23
N ASP A 218 1.68 -3.50 -6.50
CA ASP A 218 0.52 -3.59 -7.39
C ASP A 218 0.11 -5.03 -7.73
N ALA A 219 0.53 -5.99 -6.90
CA ALA A 219 0.13 -7.38 -7.07
C ALA A 219 -1.40 -7.52 -7.23
N GLU A 220 -1.81 -8.23 -8.27
CA GLU A 220 -3.19 -8.45 -8.66
C GLU A 220 -3.61 -9.92 -8.37
N GLU A 221 -4.80 -10.29 -8.81
CA GLU A 221 -5.41 -11.60 -8.50
C GLU A 221 -4.50 -12.80 -8.83
N THR A 222 -3.70 -12.72 -9.91
CA THR A 222 -2.79 -13.81 -10.31
C THR A 222 -1.68 -14.01 -9.28
N ALA A 223 -1.05 -12.93 -8.81
CA ALA A 223 -0.02 -12.99 -7.79
C ALA A 223 -0.60 -13.43 -6.45
N GLU A 224 -1.76 -12.89 -6.06
CA GLU A 224 -2.47 -13.25 -4.84
C GLU A 224 -2.81 -14.74 -4.79
N LYS A 225 -3.38 -15.27 -5.89
CA LYS A 225 -3.68 -16.69 -6.00
C LYS A 225 -2.43 -17.55 -5.85
N ARG A 226 -1.32 -17.15 -6.47
CA ARG A 226 -0.05 -17.87 -6.36
C ARG A 226 0.51 -17.82 -4.92
N MET A 227 0.41 -16.70 -4.23
CA MET A 227 0.78 -16.62 -2.82
C MET A 227 -0.06 -17.55 -1.96
N LEU A 228 -1.38 -17.61 -2.18
CA LEU A 228 -2.28 -18.52 -1.49
C LEU A 228 -1.96 -20.01 -1.73
N ASP A 229 -1.54 -20.34 -2.95
CA ASP A 229 -1.20 -21.72 -3.34
C ASP A 229 0.17 -22.17 -2.78
N ASN A 230 1.11 -21.23 -2.54
CA ASN A 230 2.50 -21.52 -2.19
C ASN A 230 2.87 -21.26 -0.72
N PHE A 231 2.10 -20.45 -0.01
CA PHE A 231 2.40 -20.11 1.39
C PHE A 231 1.24 -20.49 2.31
N PRO A 232 1.53 -20.99 3.52
CA PRO A 232 0.48 -21.18 4.52
C PRO A 232 -0.06 -19.81 4.98
N LYS A 233 -1.35 -19.77 5.36
CA LYS A 233 -1.99 -18.53 5.83
C LYS A 233 -1.21 -17.82 6.94
N SER A 234 -0.52 -18.55 7.80
CA SER A 234 0.31 -17.95 8.87
C SER A 234 1.48 -17.12 8.37
N MET A 235 1.90 -17.29 7.12
CA MET A 235 2.92 -16.45 6.47
C MET A 235 2.32 -15.25 5.71
N LEU A 236 1.03 -15.29 5.44
CA LEU A 236 0.30 -14.18 4.80
C LEU A 236 -0.29 -13.22 5.84
N LYS A 237 -0.59 -13.73 7.06
CA LYS A 237 -1.23 -12.94 8.11
C LYS A 237 -0.39 -11.72 8.48
N ALA A 238 -1.04 -10.53 8.45
CA ALA A 238 -0.42 -9.26 8.83
C ALA A 238 -1.48 -8.34 9.46
N ASP A 239 -1.06 -7.53 10.42
CA ASP A 239 -1.95 -6.57 11.10
C ASP A 239 -2.23 -5.34 10.24
N VAL A 240 -1.27 -4.96 9.40
CA VAL A 240 -1.38 -3.84 8.45
C VAL A 240 -1.23 -4.36 7.02
N LEU A 241 -2.19 -4.05 6.16
CA LEU A 241 -2.16 -4.36 4.74
C LEU A 241 -2.10 -3.06 3.91
N LYS A 242 -1.03 -2.89 3.11
CA LYS A 242 -1.07 -1.96 1.98
C LYS A 242 -1.90 -2.63 0.89
N LEU A 243 -3.02 -2.02 0.54
CA LEU A 243 -3.91 -2.53 -0.52
C LEU A 243 -3.17 -2.61 -1.86
N GLY A 244 -3.32 -3.73 -2.55
CA GLY A 244 -2.73 -3.92 -3.87
C GLY A 244 -3.23 -2.87 -4.87
N HIS A 245 -2.35 -2.43 -5.76
CA HIS A 245 -2.64 -1.55 -6.88
C HIS A 245 -3.54 -0.36 -6.48
N HIS A 246 -3.13 0.34 -5.40
CA HIS A 246 -3.77 1.54 -4.85
C HIS A 246 -5.26 1.37 -4.47
N GLY A 247 -5.70 0.14 -4.25
CA GLY A 247 -7.10 -0.20 -3.99
C GLY A 247 -7.92 -0.48 -5.25
N SER A 248 -7.28 -0.92 -6.33
CA SER A 248 -7.95 -1.44 -7.53
C SER A 248 -8.83 -2.64 -7.21
N SER A 249 -9.95 -2.79 -7.93
CA SER A 249 -10.82 -3.97 -7.85
C SER A 249 -10.20 -5.24 -8.46
N GLY A 250 -9.09 -5.12 -9.20
CA GLY A 250 -8.29 -6.25 -9.70
C GLY A 250 -7.32 -6.82 -8.67
N SER A 251 -7.24 -6.21 -7.48
CA SER A 251 -6.33 -6.56 -6.40
C SER A 251 -7.09 -6.71 -5.08
N THR A 252 -6.42 -7.26 -4.08
CA THR A 252 -6.96 -7.44 -2.72
C THR A 252 -8.25 -8.26 -2.74
N GLY A 253 -8.20 -9.39 -3.46
CA GLY A 253 -9.34 -10.30 -3.61
C GLY A 253 -9.80 -10.87 -2.27
N TYR A 254 -11.09 -11.17 -2.15
CA TYR A 254 -11.74 -11.61 -0.91
C TYR A 254 -10.99 -12.76 -0.21
N THR A 255 -10.57 -13.79 -0.96
CA THR A 255 -9.87 -14.96 -0.37
C THR A 255 -8.48 -14.59 0.15
N PHE A 256 -7.77 -13.73 -0.57
CA PHE A 256 -6.47 -13.22 -0.16
C PHE A 256 -6.60 -12.34 1.09
N PHE A 257 -7.53 -11.41 1.07
CA PHE A 257 -7.82 -10.54 2.21
C PHE A 257 -8.13 -11.33 3.49
N LEU A 258 -8.98 -12.35 3.42
CA LEU A 258 -9.27 -13.25 4.56
C LEU A 258 -8.08 -14.10 4.99
N ALA A 259 -7.09 -14.33 4.12
CA ALA A 259 -5.87 -15.02 4.51
C ALA A 259 -4.89 -14.09 5.22
N VAL A 260 -4.85 -12.82 4.81
CA VAL A 260 -4.06 -11.76 5.47
C VAL A 260 -4.70 -11.38 6.81
N ASP A 261 -6.03 -11.30 6.89
CA ASP A 261 -6.82 -10.97 8.09
C ASP A 261 -6.30 -9.71 8.80
N PRO A 262 -6.27 -8.54 8.13
CA PRO A 262 -5.66 -7.33 8.66
C PRO A 262 -6.62 -6.53 9.55
N ASP A 263 -6.10 -5.95 10.64
CA ASP A 263 -6.81 -4.97 11.46
C ASP A 263 -6.86 -3.59 10.77
N PHE A 264 -5.81 -3.27 10.01
CA PHE A 264 -5.65 -1.99 9.32
C PHE A 264 -5.36 -2.21 7.83
N ALA A 265 -6.03 -1.43 6.99
CA ALA A 265 -5.74 -1.36 5.56
C ALA A 265 -5.39 0.09 5.16
N VAL A 266 -4.45 0.24 4.22
CA VAL A 266 -4.07 1.55 3.70
C VAL A 266 -4.01 1.54 2.17
N ALA A 267 -4.65 2.54 1.55
CA ALA A 267 -4.50 2.84 0.14
C ALA A 267 -3.55 4.04 -0.03
N SER A 268 -2.52 3.88 -0.85
CA SER A 268 -1.71 4.98 -1.35
C SER A 268 -2.29 5.40 -2.70
N CYS A 269 -2.98 6.53 -2.75
CA CYS A 269 -3.69 6.98 -3.95
C CYS A 269 -3.75 8.51 -4.00
N GLY A 270 -3.84 9.06 -5.20
CA GLY A 270 -3.97 10.49 -5.40
C GLY A 270 -5.40 10.99 -5.29
N ALA A 271 -5.57 12.24 -4.84
CA ALA A 271 -6.85 12.91 -4.90
C ALA A 271 -7.32 13.06 -6.35
N ASP A 272 -8.60 12.80 -6.59
CA ASP A 272 -9.22 12.90 -7.93
C ASP A 272 -8.45 12.12 -9.03
N ASN A 273 -7.83 10.98 -8.67
CA ASN A 273 -7.08 10.16 -9.63
C ASN A 273 -7.99 9.63 -10.74
N ASP A 274 -7.45 9.57 -11.96
CA ASP A 274 -8.17 9.17 -13.19
C ASP A 274 -8.62 7.69 -13.17
N TYR A 275 -8.05 6.87 -12.29
CA TYR A 275 -8.37 5.44 -12.15
C TYR A 275 -9.62 5.19 -11.29
N GLY A 276 -10.02 6.16 -10.48
CA GLY A 276 -11.10 6.01 -9.52
C GLY A 276 -10.74 5.19 -8.26
N HIS A 277 -9.44 5.04 -7.98
CA HIS A 277 -8.95 4.35 -6.81
C HIS A 277 -9.18 5.13 -5.50
N PRO A 278 -9.47 4.43 -4.39
CA PRO A 278 -9.82 3.01 -4.31
C PRO A 278 -11.21 2.74 -4.89
N HIS A 279 -11.37 1.56 -5.54
CA HIS A 279 -12.64 1.17 -6.15
C HIS A 279 -13.70 0.81 -5.12
N PHE A 280 -14.97 0.87 -5.54
CA PHE A 280 -16.12 0.56 -4.69
C PHE A 280 -16.07 -0.87 -4.13
N GLU A 281 -15.64 -1.84 -4.92
CA GLU A 281 -15.52 -3.25 -4.54
C GLU A 281 -14.53 -3.42 -3.38
N THR A 282 -13.38 -2.75 -3.46
CA THR A 282 -12.37 -2.76 -2.39
C THR A 282 -12.89 -2.11 -1.11
N LEU A 283 -13.57 -0.95 -1.22
CA LEU A 283 -14.18 -0.30 -0.06
C LEU A 283 -15.29 -1.15 0.56
N SER A 284 -16.08 -1.87 -0.26
CA SER A 284 -17.14 -2.77 0.21
C SER A 284 -16.55 -3.92 1.02
N LEU A 285 -15.46 -4.53 0.54
CA LEU A 285 -14.74 -5.58 1.27
C LEU A 285 -14.28 -5.09 2.65
N LEU A 286 -13.68 -3.91 2.72
CA LEU A 286 -13.20 -3.33 3.98
C LEU A 286 -14.36 -3.01 4.94
N TYR A 287 -15.48 -2.52 4.41
CA TYR A 287 -16.67 -2.24 5.20
C TYR A 287 -17.30 -3.52 5.79
N GLU A 288 -17.43 -4.57 4.98
CA GLU A 288 -17.98 -5.87 5.39
C GLU A 288 -17.11 -6.57 6.43
N THR A 289 -15.80 -6.39 6.35
CA THR A 289 -14.82 -6.99 7.27
C THR A 289 -14.53 -6.13 8.50
N HIS A 290 -15.12 -4.93 8.58
CA HIS A 290 -14.88 -3.96 9.67
C HIS A 290 -13.41 -3.57 9.86
N THR A 291 -12.61 -3.59 8.78
CA THR A 291 -11.20 -3.24 8.80
C THR A 291 -11.02 -1.72 8.89
N ALA A 292 -10.15 -1.26 9.78
CA ALA A 292 -9.84 0.16 9.88
C ALA A 292 -9.08 0.64 8.64
N PHE A 293 -9.63 1.60 7.91
CA PHE A 293 -9.13 2.00 6.61
C PHE A 293 -8.58 3.42 6.59
N TYR A 294 -7.42 3.60 5.95
CA TYR A 294 -6.72 4.86 5.75
C TYR A 294 -6.38 5.05 4.27
N ARG A 295 -6.30 6.32 3.82
CA ARG A 295 -5.97 6.63 2.42
C ARG A 295 -5.21 7.95 2.32
N THR A 296 -4.13 7.97 1.55
CA THR A 296 -3.20 9.11 1.50
C THR A 296 -3.79 10.39 0.94
N ASP A 297 -4.74 10.30 0.01
CA ASP A 297 -5.41 11.46 -0.60
C ASP A 297 -6.31 12.26 0.36
N LEU A 298 -6.74 11.64 1.47
CA LEU A 298 -7.58 12.28 2.48
C LEU A 298 -6.83 12.56 3.79
N ASP A 299 -5.87 11.71 4.12
CA ASP A 299 -5.20 11.67 5.41
C ASP A 299 -3.78 12.25 5.36
N GLY A 300 -3.25 12.50 4.15
CA GLY A 300 -1.82 12.79 3.96
C GLY A 300 -0.97 11.53 4.20
N SER A 301 0.27 11.71 4.59
CA SER A 301 1.14 10.58 4.94
C SER A 301 0.67 9.91 6.23
N ILE A 302 0.62 8.57 6.23
CA ILE A 302 0.06 7.75 7.33
C ILE A 302 1.18 6.93 7.96
N THR A 303 1.32 7.04 9.28
CA THR A 303 2.36 6.32 10.02
C THR A 303 1.76 5.30 10.97
N PHE A 304 2.11 4.03 10.78
CA PHE A 304 1.83 2.92 11.69
C PHE A 304 3.04 2.65 12.57
N ARG A 305 2.79 2.33 13.85
CA ARG A 305 3.80 1.88 14.80
C ARG A 305 3.46 0.49 15.30
N LEU A 306 4.38 -0.44 15.08
CA LEU A 306 4.27 -1.84 15.47
C LEU A 306 5.31 -2.12 16.55
N ASP A 307 4.89 -2.44 17.80
CA ASP A 307 5.82 -2.67 18.91
C ASP A 307 6.11 -4.16 19.17
N GLY A 308 5.68 -5.01 18.27
CA GLY A 308 5.80 -6.47 18.39
C GLY A 308 4.66 -7.13 19.12
N THR A 309 3.69 -6.37 19.63
CA THR A 309 2.47 -6.86 20.28
C THR A 309 1.24 -6.10 19.82
N ASN A 310 1.37 -4.79 19.67
CA ASN A 310 0.29 -3.89 19.31
C ASN A 310 0.65 -3.05 18.09
N VAL A 311 -0.38 -2.58 17.40
CA VAL A 311 -0.28 -1.60 16.32
C VAL A 311 -1.04 -0.34 16.70
N SER A 312 -0.45 0.82 16.43
CA SER A 312 -1.11 2.11 16.51
C SER A 312 -0.89 2.92 15.25
N VAL A 313 -1.76 3.90 15.04
CA VAL A 313 -1.62 4.90 13.96
C VAL A 313 -1.31 6.23 14.59
N ASP A 314 -0.27 6.92 14.12
CA ASP A 314 0.05 8.27 14.58
C ASP A 314 -1.10 9.23 14.23
N PRO A 315 -1.33 10.29 15.03
CA PRO A 315 -2.33 11.28 14.71
C PRO A 315 -2.14 11.84 13.29
N LEU A 316 -3.18 11.73 12.48
CA LEU A 316 -3.16 12.20 11.10
C LEU A 316 -2.94 13.73 11.12
N ARG A 317 -1.87 14.17 10.47
CA ARG A 317 -1.64 15.60 10.29
C ARG A 317 -2.43 16.04 9.07
N LYS A 318 -3.49 16.84 9.27
CA LYS A 318 -4.05 17.60 8.16
C LYS A 318 -2.97 18.58 7.70
N GLU A 319 -2.37 18.30 6.56
CA GLU A 319 -1.57 19.31 5.91
C GLU A 319 -2.50 20.49 5.62
N THR A 320 -2.21 21.64 6.24
CA THR A 320 -2.89 22.89 5.89
C THR A 320 -2.42 23.25 4.49
N PRO A 321 -3.34 23.50 3.54
CA PRO A 321 -3.00 23.83 2.16
C PRO A 321 -2.19 25.12 2.05
#